data_c752835ee865613b8e380efa50247aba
#
_entry.id   c752835ee865613b8e380efa50247aba
#
_cell.length_a   1.000
_cell.length_b   1.000
_cell.length_c   1.000
_cell.angle_alpha   90.00
_cell.angle_beta   90.00
_cell.angle_gamma   90.00
#
_symmetry.space_group_name_H-M   'P 1'
#
loop_
_entity.id
_entity.type
_entity.pdbx_description
1 polymer ?
#
loop_
_entity_poly.entity_id
_entity_poly.type
_entity_poly.pdbx_seq_one_letter_code
_entity_poly.pdbx_strand_id
1 'polypeptide(L)'
;MAVKLIPFLFLALACGGGGKTDPVSGSVSVSPAELSCGQDAQTLTLEVTASGPFQAYAADDVDWVTVDPSYSAQPTALLTVKVKKNDSFKDRETEITIKCGTTREKVPLKQSGGEVDIDVPAGYHLVWRDEFNEGSELNKADWTHEVQGSGWVNNELQNYVNHVSPSGNEVTEINGGSLHIHCFKEGSKVYSGRVYAHVKSGWLYGWFEARIKLPSGKGTWPAFWMMPVGNDWNTNPWPMCGEIDIMEEVGVVPNEVSSSIHTQDYNHTKNTQKTHAMTISKAEGDYHIYALEWTPDAITTYVDGKIQLAVTKAQLGSGHNQWPFHYAFYPIFNLAWGGDWGGMRGVDESALPITMSIDYIRVFQKN
;
A
#
# COMPACT_ATOMS: atom_id res chain seq x y z
N MET A 1 8.50 -34.30 21.99
CA MET A 1 8.15 -35.59 21.37
C MET A 1 8.87 -35.66 20.05
N ALA A 2 9.86 -36.53 19.94
CA ALA A 2 10.71 -36.64 18.76
C ALA A 2 10.05 -37.57 17.73
N VAL A 3 9.87 -37.11 16.51
CA VAL A 3 9.38 -37.93 15.39
C VAL A 3 10.61 -38.60 14.77
N LYS A 4 10.62 -39.93 14.81
CA LYS A 4 11.65 -40.78 14.22
C LYS A 4 11.50 -40.80 12.69
N LEU A 5 12.54 -40.43 11.96
CA LEU A 5 12.72 -40.76 10.55
C LEU A 5 12.98 -42.25 10.42
N ILE A 6 12.24 -42.92 9.51
CA ILE A 6 12.46 -44.27 9.07
C ILE A 6 13.28 -44.21 7.77
N PRO A 7 14.46 -44.85 7.68
CA PRO A 7 15.21 -44.85 6.44
C PRO A 7 14.65 -45.94 5.51
N PHE A 8 14.28 -45.55 4.29
CA PHE A 8 13.99 -46.50 3.21
C PHE A 8 15.29 -47.12 2.70
N LEU A 9 15.39 -48.41 2.86
CA LEU A 9 16.50 -49.21 2.38
C LEU A 9 16.35 -49.46 0.88
N PHE A 10 17.21 -48.83 0.06
CA PHE A 10 17.31 -49.17 -1.36
C PHE A 10 18.06 -50.50 -1.54
N LEU A 11 17.35 -51.50 -2.01
CA LEU A 11 17.95 -52.75 -2.47
C LEU A 11 18.48 -52.54 -3.89
N ALA A 12 19.79 -52.42 -4.03
CA ALA A 12 20.44 -52.34 -5.34
C ALA A 12 20.54 -53.77 -5.92
N LEU A 13 19.74 -54.06 -6.94
CA LEU A 13 20.01 -55.22 -7.83
C LEU A 13 21.02 -54.74 -8.90
N ALA A 14 22.23 -55.19 -8.79
CA ALA A 14 23.22 -55.08 -9.84
C ALA A 14 22.94 -56.17 -10.90
N CYS A 15 22.58 -55.71 -12.12
CA CYS A 15 22.77 -56.50 -13.32
C CYS A 15 23.53 -55.67 -14.34
N GLY A 16 24.70 -56.16 -14.74
CA GLY A 16 25.59 -55.48 -15.64
C GLY A 16 25.09 -55.46 -17.08
N GLY A 17 25.57 -54.49 -17.84
CA GLY A 17 25.35 -54.35 -19.28
C GLY A 17 25.50 -52.88 -19.65
N GLY A 18 26.74 -52.42 -19.89
CA GLY A 18 27.02 -51.02 -20.31
C GLY A 18 26.50 -50.78 -21.73
N GLY A 19 25.41 -50.07 -21.82
CA GLY A 19 25.04 -49.32 -23.02
C GLY A 19 24.71 -47.93 -22.51
N LYS A 20 25.55 -46.91 -22.83
CA LYS A 20 25.13 -45.52 -22.76
C LYS A 20 24.02 -45.35 -23.78
N THR A 21 22.77 -45.42 -23.31
CA THR A 21 21.66 -44.92 -24.12
C THR A 21 21.75 -43.43 -24.11
N ASP A 22 21.99 -42.86 -25.27
CA ASP A 22 21.86 -41.39 -25.44
C ASP A 22 20.48 -40.96 -24.94
N PRO A 23 20.38 -39.81 -24.29
CA PRO A 23 19.11 -39.32 -23.77
C PRO A 23 18.13 -39.15 -24.93
N VAL A 24 17.03 -39.94 -24.89
CA VAL A 24 16.03 -39.95 -25.96
C VAL A 24 15.37 -38.60 -26.03
N SER A 25 15.57 -37.89 -27.16
CA SER A 25 14.84 -36.68 -27.50
C SER A 25 13.37 -37.04 -27.70
N GLY A 26 12.49 -36.52 -26.84
CA GLY A 26 11.04 -36.61 -26.98
C GLY A 26 10.49 -35.49 -27.85
N SER A 27 9.24 -35.64 -28.32
CA SER A 27 8.45 -34.53 -28.85
C SER A 27 7.30 -34.25 -27.92
N VAL A 28 6.90 -32.96 -27.82
CA VAL A 28 5.74 -32.51 -27.06
C VAL A 28 4.98 -31.49 -27.90
N SER A 29 3.67 -31.63 -27.96
CA SER A 29 2.75 -30.60 -28.46
C SER A 29 1.64 -30.39 -27.46
N VAL A 30 1.16 -29.14 -27.36
CA VAL A 30 0.17 -28.71 -26.39
C VAL A 30 -0.95 -27.92 -27.07
N SER A 31 -2.14 -27.97 -26.51
CA SER A 31 -3.27 -27.18 -26.97
C SER A 31 -4.15 -26.80 -25.77
N PRO A 32 -4.41 -25.50 -25.55
CA PRO A 32 -3.89 -24.32 -26.28
C PRO A 32 -2.38 -24.09 -26.01
N ALA A 33 -1.73 -23.27 -26.85
CA ALA A 33 -0.32 -22.92 -26.70
C ALA A 33 -0.06 -21.94 -25.54
N GLU A 34 -1.09 -21.26 -25.07
CA GLU A 34 -1.07 -20.37 -23.89
C GLU A 34 -2.39 -20.49 -23.14
N LEU A 35 -2.37 -20.22 -21.84
CA LEU A 35 -3.54 -20.19 -20.97
C LEU A 35 -3.74 -18.78 -20.44
N SER A 36 -5.00 -18.36 -20.33
CA SER A 36 -5.35 -17.09 -19.69
C SER A 36 -6.66 -17.22 -18.93
N CYS A 37 -6.79 -16.48 -17.85
CA CYS A 37 -8.01 -16.45 -17.04
C CYS A 37 -8.19 -15.10 -16.34
N GLY A 38 -9.42 -14.83 -15.90
CA GLY A 38 -9.74 -13.67 -15.08
C GLY A 38 -9.26 -13.82 -13.63
N GLN A 39 -9.57 -12.83 -12.80
CA GLN A 39 -9.17 -12.73 -11.40
C GLN A 39 -9.60 -13.96 -10.55
N ASP A 40 -10.82 -14.45 -10.76
CA ASP A 40 -11.40 -15.48 -9.91
C ASP A 40 -10.68 -16.84 -10.04
N ALA A 41 -10.83 -17.68 -9.01
CA ALA A 41 -10.35 -19.04 -9.08
C ALA A 41 -10.98 -19.78 -10.25
N GLN A 42 -10.17 -20.39 -11.12
CA GLN A 42 -10.60 -21.05 -12.32
C GLN A 42 -9.94 -22.42 -12.50
N THR A 43 -10.60 -23.26 -13.28
CA THR A 43 -10.07 -24.55 -13.73
C THR A 43 -9.97 -24.50 -15.25
N LEU A 44 -8.76 -24.59 -15.75
CA LEU A 44 -8.44 -24.60 -17.17
C LEU A 44 -8.04 -26.02 -17.61
N THR A 45 -8.06 -26.28 -18.89
CA THR A 45 -7.64 -27.55 -19.47
C THR A 45 -6.50 -27.34 -20.45
N LEU A 46 -5.56 -28.31 -20.48
CA LEU A 46 -4.43 -28.33 -21.39
C LEU A 46 -4.30 -29.73 -21.97
N GLU A 47 -4.52 -29.87 -23.27
CA GLU A 47 -4.26 -31.12 -23.96
C GLU A 47 -2.77 -31.25 -24.24
N VAL A 48 -2.20 -32.40 -23.92
CA VAL A 48 -0.78 -32.72 -24.17
C VAL A 48 -0.70 -33.96 -25.04
N THR A 49 0.11 -33.90 -26.11
CA THR A 49 0.55 -35.06 -26.90
C THR A 49 2.05 -35.09 -26.88
N ALA A 50 2.62 -36.23 -26.45
CA ALA A 50 4.06 -36.44 -26.33
C ALA A 50 4.47 -37.76 -26.99
N SER A 51 5.73 -37.93 -27.31
CA SER A 51 6.27 -39.18 -27.89
C SER A 51 6.43 -40.30 -26.86
N GLY A 52 6.17 -40.07 -25.60
CA GLY A 52 6.29 -41.02 -24.50
C GLY A 52 5.79 -40.47 -23.19
N PRO A 53 6.05 -41.15 -22.05
CA PRO A 53 5.66 -40.66 -20.73
C PRO A 53 6.19 -39.24 -20.46
N PHE A 54 5.39 -38.42 -19.80
CA PHE A 54 5.75 -37.04 -19.52
C PHE A 54 5.38 -36.57 -18.11
N GLN A 55 6.01 -35.53 -17.64
CA GLN A 55 5.71 -34.78 -16.43
C GLN A 55 5.15 -33.40 -16.78
N ALA A 56 4.23 -32.87 -15.94
CA ALA A 56 3.67 -31.56 -16.07
C ALA A 56 3.68 -30.85 -14.70
N TYR A 57 4.23 -29.64 -14.62
CA TYR A 57 4.36 -28.90 -13.37
C TYR A 57 4.48 -27.38 -13.61
N ALA A 58 4.03 -26.60 -12.64
CA ALA A 58 4.31 -25.16 -12.58
C ALA A 58 5.70 -24.92 -11.94
N ALA A 59 6.21 -23.69 -11.96
CA ALA A 59 7.46 -23.34 -11.30
C ALA A 59 7.38 -23.58 -9.77
N ASP A 60 8.50 -23.94 -9.15
CA ASP A 60 8.56 -24.36 -7.72
C ASP A 60 8.19 -23.22 -6.73
N ASP A 61 8.33 -21.97 -7.14
CA ASP A 61 7.99 -20.77 -6.37
C ASP A 61 6.53 -20.31 -6.57
N VAL A 62 5.74 -21.04 -7.37
CA VAL A 62 4.35 -20.71 -7.69
C VAL A 62 3.40 -21.58 -6.87
N ASP A 63 2.72 -21.00 -5.90
CA ASP A 63 1.76 -21.67 -5.02
C ASP A 63 0.30 -21.53 -5.45
N TRP A 64 0.03 -20.73 -6.49
CA TRP A 64 -1.32 -20.40 -6.96
C TRP A 64 -1.80 -21.23 -8.16
N VAL A 65 -0.95 -22.11 -8.70
CA VAL A 65 -1.26 -23.04 -9.81
C VAL A 65 -0.99 -24.46 -9.39
N THR A 66 -1.91 -25.37 -9.71
CA THR A 66 -1.70 -26.82 -9.61
C THR A 66 -2.08 -27.49 -10.90
N VAL A 67 -1.30 -28.51 -11.31
CA VAL A 67 -1.50 -29.29 -12.54
C VAL A 67 -1.76 -30.73 -12.19
N ASP A 68 -2.85 -31.31 -12.72
CA ASP A 68 -3.26 -32.67 -12.47
C ASP A 68 -3.74 -33.37 -13.78
N PRO A 69 -3.22 -34.56 -14.12
CA PRO A 69 -2.13 -35.28 -13.47
C PRO A 69 -0.75 -34.60 -13.71
N SER A 70 0.13 -34.62 -12.70
CA SER A 70 1.50 -34.15 -12.81
C SER A 70 2.44 -35.11 -13.55
N TYR A 71 1.95 -36.33 -13.86
CA TYR A 71 2.64 -37.36 -14.65
C TYR A 71 1.62 -38.16 -15.48
N SER A 72 2.00 -38.45 -16.71
CA SER A 72 1.26 -39.40 -17.57
C SER A 72 2.19 -40.46 -18.17
N ALA A 73 1.80 -41.72 -18.04
CA ALA A 73 2.44 -42.83 -18.75
C ALA A 73 1.94 -42.98 -20.19
N GLN A 74 0.82 -42.33 -20.51
CA GLN A 74 0.23 -42.33 -21.85
C GLN A 74 0.79 -41.19 -22.68
N PRO A 75 0.92 -41.34 -24.00
CA PRO A 75 1.44 -40.28 -24.86
C PRO A 75 0.48 -39.09 -25.01
N THR A 76 -0.77 -39.24 -24.66
CA THR A 76 -1.78 -38.18 -24.67
C THR A 76 -2.47 -38.08 -23.32
N ALA A 77 -2.70 -36.87 -22.83
CA ALA A 77 -3.48 -36.61 -21.63
C ALA A 77 -4.15 -35.24 -21.71
N LEU A 78 -5.31 -35.15 -21.07
CA LEU A 78 -5.96 -33.87 -20.77
C LEU A 78 -5.58 -33.51 -19.33
N LEU A 79 -4.83 -32.39 -19.16
CA LEU A 79 -4.45 -31.89 -17.86
C LEU A 79 -5.50 -30.91 -17.36
N THR A 80 -5.76 -30.95 -16.07
CA THR A 80 -6.54 -29.95 -15.33
C THR A 80 -5.58 -28.99 -14.66
N VAL A 81 -5.67 -27.72 -15.00
CA VAL A 81 -4.88 -26.64 -14.42
C VAL A 81 -5.79 -25.83 -13.52
N LYS A 82 -5.61 -25.98 -12.20
CA LYS A 82 -6.37 -25.21 -11.21
C LYS A 82 -5.59 -23.96 -10.84
N VAL A 83 -6.24 -22.82 -10.98
CA VAL A 83 -5.69 -21.49 -10.70
C VAL A 83 -6.46 -20.92 -9.50
N LYS A 84 -5.75 -20.52 -8.44
CA LYS A 84 -6.35 -19.85 -7.28
C LYS A 84 -6.76 -18.43 -7.68
N LYS A 85 -7.71 -17.83 -6.93
CA LYS A 85 -8.06 -16.43 -7.07
C LYS A 85 -6.81 -15.54 -6.96
N ASN A 86 -6.73 -14.55 -7.81
CA ASN A 86 -5.73 -13.49 -7.69
C ASN A 86 -6.33 -12.37 -6.83
N ASP A 87 -5.94 -12.29 -5.57
CA ASP A 87 -6.41 -11.24 -4.65
C ASP A 87 -5.64 -9.92 -4.82
N SER A 88 -4.67 -9.90 -5.75
CA SER A 88 -3.94 -8.69 -6.16
C SER A 88 -4.65 -8.01 -7.34
N PHE A 89 -4.47 -6.71 -7.45
CA PHE A 89 -4.95 -5.93 -8.61
C PHE A 89 -4.02 -6.04 -9.83
N LYS A 90 -2.86 -6.69 -9.67
CA LYS A 90 -1.91 -6.92 -10.76
C LYS A 90 -2.18 -8.23 -11.46
N ASP A 91 -2.00 -8.20 -12.75
CA ASP A 91 -1.84 -9.43 -13.52
C ASP A 91 -0.64 -10.22 -12.99
N ARG A 92 -0.78 -11.53 -12.97
CA ARG A 92 0.33 -12.44 -12.64
C ARG A 92 0.49 -13.48 -13.73
N GLU A 93 1.72 -13.91 -13.93
CA GLU A 93 2.05 -14.89 -14.95
C GLU A 93 2.98 -15.97 -14.41
N THR A 94 2.92 -17.13 -15.02
CA THR A 94 3.82 -18.25 -14.80
C THR A 94 3.87 -19.12 -16.05
N GLU A 95 4.67 -20.20 -16.01
CA GLU A 95 4.77 -21.18 -17.08
C GLU A 95 4.46 -22.58 -16.53
N ILE A 96 3.71 -23.36 -17.30
CA ILE A 96 3.56 -24.78 -17.07
C ILE A 96 4.57 -25.51 -17.95
N THR A 97 5.45 -26.27 -17.35
CA THR A 97 6.45 -27.05 -18.07
C THR A 97 5.95 -28.47 -18.30
N ILE A 98 5.94 -28.90 -19.56
CA ILE A 98 5.71 -30.29 -19.97
C ILE A 98 7.05 -30.89 -20.35
N LYS A 99 7.49 -31.97 -19.65
CA LYS A 99 8.79 -32.59 -19.85
C LYS A 99 8.62 -34.03 -20.33
N CYS A 100 9.08 -34.30 -21.55
CA CYS A 100 9.15 -35.66 -22.13
C CYS A 100 10.60 -35.98 -22.54
N GLY A 101 11.25 -36.92 -21.86
CA GLY A 101 12.68 -37.17 -22.03
C GLY A 101 13.53 -35.92 -21.73
N THR A 102 14.30 -35.45 -22.71
CA THR A 102 15.08 -34.22 -22.60
C THR A 102 14.34 -32.97 -23.08
N THR A 103 13.21 -33.17 -23.79
CA THR A 103 12.41 -32.05 -24.32
C THR A 103 11.57 -31.42 -23.22
N ARG A 104 11.52 -30.08 -23.22
CA ARG A 104 10.65 -29.27 -22.37
C ARG A 104 9.87 -28.32 -23.25
N GLU A 105 8.54 -28.37 -23.10
CA GLU A 105 7.62 -27.38 -23.68
C GLU A 105 7.08 -26.53 -22.55
N LYS A 106 7.03 -25.20 -22.76
CA LYS A 106 6.57 -24.23 -21.77
C LYS A 106 5.29 -23.59 -22.27
N VAL A 107 4.26 -23.66 -21.48
CA VAL A 107 2.93 -23.08 -21.74
C VAL A 107 2.77 -21.87 -20.83
N PRO A 108 2.80 -20.64 -21.35
CA PRO A 108 2.52 -19.45 -20.56
C PRO A 108 1.11 -19.51 -19.97
N LEU A 109 0.97 -19.11 -18.72
CA LEU A 109 -0.30 -18.92 -18.02
C LEU A 109 -0.34 -17.49 -17.49
N LYS A 110 -1.36 -16.73 -17.92
CA LYS A 110 -1.63 -15.37 -17.44
C LYS A 110 -2.94 -15.34 -16.68
N GLN A 111 -2.94 -14.71 -15.54
CA GLN A 111 -4.17 -14.43 -14.78
C GLN A 111 -4.28 -12.94 -14.52
N SER A 112 -5.43 -12.37 -14.90
CA SER A 112 -5.71 -10.96 -14.64
C SER A 112 -5.75 -10.66 -13.14
N GLY A 113 -5.30 -9.47 -12.79
CA GLY A 113 -5.60 -8.85 -11.50
C GLY A 113 -7.08 -8.46 -11.41
N GLY A 114 -7.54 -8.15 -10.21
CA GLY A 114 -8.89 -7.68 -9.99
C GLY A 114 -9.10 -6.23 -10.42
N GLU A 115 -10.32 -5.90 -10.79
CA GLU A 115 -10.73 -4.50 -10.73
C GLU A 115 -10.89 -4.10 -9.27
N VAL A 116 -10.41 -2.89 -8.90
CA VAL A 116 -10.70 -2.32 -7.59
C VAL A 116 -12.17 -1.93 -7.60
N ASP A 117 -12.97 -2.58 -6.76
CA ASP A 117 -14.34 -2.14 -6.51
C ASP A 117 -14.26 -0.86 -5.67
N ILE A 118 -14.44 0.29 -6.33
CA ILE A 118 -14.36 1.60 -5.70
C ILE A 118 -15.76 2.04 -5.35
N ASP A 119 -16.04 2.13 -4.05
CA ASP A 119 -17.26 2.77 -3.57
C ASP A 119 -17.16 4.29 -3.83
N VAL A 120 -17.85 4.75 -4.87
CA VAL A 120 -17.84 6.15 -5.30
C VAL A 120 -18.89 6.91 -4.50
N PRO A 121 -18.52 7.97 -3.75
CA PRO A 121 -19.49 8.76 -3.00
C PRO A 121 -20.58 9.34 -3.92
N ALA A 122 -21.81 9.37 -3.45
CA ALA A 122 -22.95 9.80 -4.24
C ALA A 122 -22.78 11.23 -4.77
N GLY A 123 -22.91 11.41 -6.09
CA GLY A 123 -22.76 12.70 -6.77
C GLY A 123 -21.30 13.09 -7.08
N TYR A 124 -20.38 12.15 -6.89
CA TYR A 124 -18.95 12.33 -7.21
C TYR A 124 -18.52 11.36 -8.31
N HIS A 125 -17.35 11.62 -8.90
CA HIS A 125 -16.63 10.71 -9.78
C HIS A 125 -15.15 10.68 -9.40
N LEU A 126 -14.51 9.54 -9.59
CA LEU A 126 -13.09 9.37 -9.31
C LEU A 126 -12.25 10.20 -10.29
N VAL A 127 -11.32 11.01 -9.77
CA VAL A 127 -10.41 11.83 -10.59
C VAL A 127 -8.94 11.43 -10.45
N TRP A 128 -8.58 10.82 -9.34
CA TRP A 128 -7.24 10.29 -9.10
C TRP A 128 -7.25 9.27 -7.97
N ARG A 129 -6.34 8.32 -8.03
CA ARG A 129 -6.10 7.34 -6.98
C ARG A 129 -4.67 6.84 -7.01
N ASP A 130 -4.21 6.33 -5.86
CA ASP A 130 -3.09 5.44 -5.76
C ASP A 130 -3.47 4.29 -4.81
N GLU A 131 -3.46 3.07 -5.34
CA GLU A 131 -3.77 1.84 -4.61
C GLU A 131 -2.48 1.15 -4.14
N PHE A 132 -1.32 1.79 -4.32
CA PHE A 132 0.02 1.31 -3.95
C PHE A 132 0.30 -0.15 -4.35
N ASN A 133 -0.22 -0.56 -5.51
CA ASN A 133 -0.09 -1.93 -6.01
C ASN A 133 1.07 -2.10 -6.97
N GLU A 134 1.77 -1.03 -7.36
CA GLU A 134 2.77 -1.04 -8.41
C GLU A 134 4.14 -0.62 -7.91
N GLY A 135 5.18 -1.39 -8.33
CA GLY A 135 6.56 -1.12 -7.96
C GLY A 135 6.87 -1.43 -6.50
N SER A 136 8.04 -1.01 -6.05
CA SER A 136 8.49 -1.06 -4.64
C SER A 136 8.71 0.34 -4.07
N GLU A 137 8.72 1.38 -4.92
CA GLU A 137 8.89 2.78 -4.57
C GLU A 137 7.69 3.60 -5.06
N LEU A 138 7.44 4.74 -4.41
CA LEU A 138 6.43 5.71 -4.85
C LEU A 138 6.70 6.20 -6.27
N ASN A 139 5.63 6.29 -7.08
CA ASN A 139 5.67 6.86 -8.42
C ASN A 139 6.08 8.34 -8.34
N LYS A 140 7.26 8.67 -8.87
CA LYS A 140 7.84 10.03 -8.83
C LYS A 140 7.08 11.05 -9.70
N ALA A 141 6.16 10.61 -10.57
CA ALA A 141 5.27 11.52 -11.28
C ALA A 141 4.13 12.05 -10.39
N ASP A 142 3.76 11.29 -9.38
CA ASP A 142 2.65 11.61 -8.48
C ASP A 142 3.11 12.04 -7.09
N TRP A 143 4.26 11.56 -6.61
CA TRP A 143 4.71 11.77 -5.25
C TRP A 143 6.08 12.43 -5.13
N THR A 144 6.22 13.23 -4.08
CA THR A 144 7.50 13.83 -3.68
C THR A 144 7.76 13.56 -2.20
N HIS A 145 9.01 13.20 -1.88
CA HIS A 145 9.49 13.15 -0.49
C HIS A 145 9.91 14.54 -0.04
N GLU A 146 9.40 14.97 1.12
CA GLU A 146 9.93 16.13 1.82
C GLU A 146 11.26 15.76 2.51
N VAL A 147 12.28 16.61 2.37
CA VAL A 147 13.59 16.38 2.99
C VAL A 147 13.89 17.52 3.95
N GLN A 148 13.85 17.21 5.26
CA GLN A 148 14.00 18.21 6.32
C GLN A 148 14.74 17.61 7.53
N GLY A 149 15.52 18.46 8.20
CA GLY A 149 16.22 18.04 9.41
C GLY A 149 15.34 18.02 10.64
N SER A 150 15.79 17.32 11.68
CA SER A 150 15.16 17.34 13.01
C SER A 150 14.98 18.77 13.52
N GLY A 151 13.82 19.04 14.13
CA GLY A 151 13.47 20.38 14.66
C GLY A 151 12.98 21.38 13.61
N TRP A 152 12.76 20.96 12.37
CA TRP A 152 12.28 21.85 11.31
C TRP A 152 10.94 22.50 11.65
N VAL A 153 9.95 21.71 12.09
CA VAL A 153 8.66 22.19 12.58
C VAL A 153 8.32 21.47 13.89
N ASN A 154 7.51 22.08 14.74
CA ASN A 154 6.94 21.49 15.97
C ASN A 154 7.97 20.80 16.89
N ASN A 155 9.26 21.17 16.81
CA ASN A 155 10.35 20.51 17.54
C ASN A 155 10.41 18.98 17.33
N GLU A 156 9.95 18.48 16.19
CA GLU A 156 9.93 17.06 15.84
C GLU A 156 11.35 16.49 15.80
N LEU A 157 11.53 15.25 16.25
CA LEU A 157 12.85 14.66 16.49
C LEU A 157 13.43 13.90 15.29
N GLN A 158 12.60 13.48 14.35
CA GLN A 158 13.04 12.75 13.16
C GLN A 158 13.68 13.67 12.11
N ASN A 159 14.48 13.07 11.26
CA ASN A 159 14.91 13.65 9.99
C ASN A 159 14.03 13.03 8.90
N TYR A 160 13.34 13.83 8.11
CA TYR A 160 12.69 13.40 6.89
C TYR A 160 13.71 13.30 5.77
N VAL A 161 13.75 12.18 5.08
CA VAL A 161 14.72 11.90 4.02
C VAL A 161 14.03 11.43 2.75
N ASN A 162 14.74 11.51 1.63
CA ASN A 162 14.23 11.03 0.35
C ASN A 162 14.39 9.52 0.27
N HIS A 163 13.30 8.77 0.34
CA HIS A 163 13.17 7.32 0.21
C HIS A 163 14.04 6.49 1.18
N VAL A 164 15.35 6.74 1.22
CA VAL A 164 16.29 5.98 2.07
C VAL A 164 17.09 6.87 3.02
N SER A 165 17.42 6.33 4.19
CA SER A 165 18.33 6.94 5.15
C SER A 165 19.77 6.94 4.64
N PRO A 166 20.71 7.64 5.31
CA PRO A 166 22.13 7.58 4.95
C PRO A 166 22.75 6.17 5.01
N SER A 167 22.18 5.25 5.78
CA SER A 167 22.63 3.85 5.84
C SER A 167 21.96 2.95 4.80
N GLY A 168 21.06 3.49 3.97
CA GLY A 168 20.36 2.76 2.91
C GLY A 168 19.07 2.05 3.36
N ASN A 169 18.56 2.33 4.59
CA ASN A 169 17.28 1.78 5.04
C ASN A 169 16.14 2.64 4.52
N GLU A 170 15.09 2.01 4.02
CA GLU A 170 13.93 2.68 3.41
C GLU A 170 13.06 3.36 4.49
N VAL A 171 12.69 4.63 4.26
CA VAL A 171 11.67 5.35 5.03
C VAL A 171 10.30 5.25 4.39
N THR A 172 10.23 4.84 3.13
CA THR A 172 8.99 4.52 2.41
C THR A 172 9.19 3.28 1.56
N GLU A 173 8.23 2.36 1.58
CA GLU A 173 8.23 1.11 0.82
C GLU A 173 6.83 0.84 0.29
N ILE A 174 6.71 0.36 -0.95
CA ILE A 174 5.46 -0.24 -1.45
C ILE A 174 5.62 -1.75 -1.38
N ASN A 175 4.83 -2.39 -0.53
CA ASN A 175 4.88 -3.83 -0.32
C ASN A 175 3.49 -4.36 0.07
N GLY A 176 3.13 -5.54 -0.45
CA GLY A 176 1.86 -6.19 -0.13
C GLY A 176 0.61 -5.36 -0.49
N GLY A 177 0.69 -4.46 -1.49
CA GLY A 177 -0.42 -3.61 -1.90
C GLY A 177 -0.66 -2.42 -0.96
N SER A 178 0.39 -1.95 -0.27
CA SER A 178 0.29 -0.79 0.63
C SER A 178 1.57 0.03 0.58
N LEU A 179 1.44 1.34 0.78
CA LEU A 179 2.56 2.21 1.14
C LEU A 179 2.84 2.08 2.63
N HIS A 180 4.08 1.80 2.97
CA HIS A 180 4.59 1.80 4.34
C HIS A 180 5.49 3.00 4.56
N ILE A 181 5.21 3.80 5.59
CA ILE A 181 6.08 4.87 6.06
C ILE A 181 6.71 4.39 7.36
N HIS A 182 8.03 4.23 7.33
CA HIS A 182 8.81 3.74 8.46
C HIS A 182 9.42 4.88 9.25
N CYS A 183 9.45 4.73 10.58
CA CYS A 183 10.24 5.57 11.46
C CYS A 183 11.15 4.68 12.29
N PHE A 184 12.45 4.94 12.24
CA PHE A 184 13.46 4.11 12.89
C PHE A 184 14.67 4.94 13.33
N LYS A 185 15.48 4.34 14.21
CA LYS A 185 16.69 4.95 14.76
C LYS A 185 17.95 4.33 14.14
N GLU A 186 18.86 5.19 13.70
CA GLU A 186 20.22 4.82 13.28
C GLU A 186 21.24 5.64 14.08
N GLY A 187 22.01 4.95 14.91
CA GLY A 187 22.92 5.61 15.82
C GLY A 187 22.16 6.53 16.80
N SER A 188 22.45 7.82 16.76
CA SER A 188 21.78 8.83 17.59
C SER A 188 20.64 9.57 16.90
N LYS A 189 20.35 9.25 15.62
CA LYS A 189 19.36 9.97 14.83
C LYS A 189 18.15 9.10 14.55
N VAL A 190 16.98 9.75 14.45
CA VAL A 190 15.74 9.12 13.98
C VAL A 190 15.48 9.58 12.56
N TYR A 191 15.05 8.66 11.70
CA TYR A 191 14.69 8.90 10.31
C TYR A 191 13.26 8.46 10.06
N SER A 192 12.55 9.21 9.22
CA SER A 192 11.18 8.90 8.82
C SER A 192 10.85 9.47 7.45
N GLY A 193 9.64 9.13 6.95
CA GLY A 193 9.09 9.59 5.70
C GLY A 193 8.01 10.67 5.89
N ARG A 194 8.06 11.68 5.01
CA ARG A 194 6.96 12.61 4.73
C ARG A 194 6.84 12.71 3.22
N VAL A 195 5.66 12.38 2.70
CA VAL A 195 5.40 12.37 1.26
C VAL A 195 4.15 13.17 0.95
N TYR A 196 4.13 13.85 -0.18
CA TYR A 196 2.98 14.61 -0.63
C TYR A 196 2.67 14.32 -2.10
N ALA A 197 1.37 14.33 -2.43
CA ALA A 197 0.96 14.10 -3.80
C ALA A 197 1.23 15.34 -4.65
N HIS A 198 2.01 15.15 -5.72
CA HIS A 198 2.43 16.20 -6.63
C HIS A 198 1.71 16.12 -7.97
N VAL A 199 0.46 15.69 -7.96
CA VAL A 199 -0.35 15.49 -9.17
C VAL A 199 -0.85 16.83 -9.69
N LYS A 200 -0.39 17.22 -10.89
CA LYS A 200 -0.81 18.45 -11.59
C LYS A 200 -0.69 19.67 -10.69
N SER A 201 -1.79 20.35 -10.42
CA SER A 201 -1.91 21.56 -9.58
C SER A 201 -2.73 21.28 -8.31
N GLY A 202 -2.73 20.03 -7.81
CA GLY A 202 -3.58 19.62 -6.69
C GLY A 202 -5.07 19.64 -7.04
N TRP A 203 -5.89 19.67 -6.01
CA TRP A 203 -7.36 19.62 -6.16
C TRP A 203 -8.01 20.74 -5.38
N LEU A 204 -8.95 21.42 -6.01
CA LEU A 204 -9.83 22.37 -5.37
C LEU A 204 -11.16 21.69 -5.14
N TYR A 205 -11.54 21.52 -3.88
CA TYR A 205 -12.73 20.79 -3.44
C TYR A 205 -12.75 19.32 -3.85
N GLY A 206 -13.59 18.54 -3.23
CA GLY A 206 -13.76 17.14 -3.53
C GLY A 206 -14.00 16.28 -2.31
N TRP A 207 -14.03 14.98 -2.54
CA TRP A 207 -13.95 13.94 -1.52
C TRP A 207 -12.58 13.31 -1.60
N PHE A 208 -11.87 13.28 -0.48
CA PHE A 208 -10.56 12.67 -0.33
C PHE A 208 -10.67 11.56 0.70
N GLU A 209 -10.20 10.38 0.41
CA GLU A 209 -10.19 9.29 1.37
C GLU A 209 -8.92 8.48 1.28
N ALA A 210 -8.45 8.02 2.43
CA ALA A 210 -7.37 7.06 2.52
C ALA A 210 -7.71 5.99 3.56
N ARG A 211 -7.29 4.75 3.30
CA ARG A 211 -7.42 3.64 4.23
C ARG A 211 -6.07 3.41 4.89
N ILE A 212 -6.01 3.65 6.19
CA ILE A 212 -4.74 3.76 6.92
C ILE A 212 -4.78 2.92 8.19
N LYS A 213 -3.65 2.26 8.49
CA LYS A 213 -3.36 1.61 9.75
C LYS A 213 -2.27 2.41 10.48
N LEU A 214 -2.60 2.89 11.67
CA LEU A 214 -1.70 3.72 12.47
C LEU A 214 -0.69 2.87 13.24
N PRO A 215 0.54 3.40 13.47
CA PRO A 215 1.51 2.78 14.34
C PRO A 215 1.15 2.98 15.81
N SER A 216 1.60 2.09 16.67
CA SER A 216 1.53 2.28 18.13
C SER A 216 2.90 2.67 18.70
N GLY A 217 2.89 3.41 19.80
CA GLY A 217 4.10 3.71 20.56
C GLY A 217 4.18 5.16 21.02
N LYS A 218 4.67 5.33 22.25
CA LYS A 218 4.82 6.67 22.86
C LYS A 218 5.88 7.47 22.13
N GLY A 219 5.45 8.50 21.44
CA GLY A 219 6.28 9.36 20.59
C GLY A 219 5.85 9.39 19.12
N THR A 220 4.93 8.48 18.69
CA THR A 220 4.37 8.51 17.33
C THR A 220 3.49 9.74 17.13
N TRP A 221 3.53 10.26 15.90
CA TRP A 221 2.62 11.31 15.43
C TRP A 221 2.40 11.13 13.92
N PRO A 222 1.60 10.13 13.51
CA PRO A 222 1.16 9.96 12.13
C PRO A 222 0.14 11.01 11.74
N ALA A 223 0.16 11.45 10.46
CA ALA A 223 -0.80 12.38 9.91
C ALA A 223 -1.15 12.12 8.45
N PHE A 224 -2.44 12.36 8.12
CA PHE A 224 -2.99 12.53 6.78
C PHE A 224 -3.67 13.89 6.73
N TRP A 225 -3.13 14.82 5.96
CA TRP A 225 -3.48 16.21 5.99
C TRP A 225 -3.22 16.92 4.67
N MET A 226 -3.53 18.20 4.55
CA MET A 226 -3.43 18.93 3.28
C MET A 226 -2.92 20.34 3.46
N MET A 227 -2.11 20.78 2.49
CA MET A 227 -1.58 22.13 2.36
C MET A 227 -1.89 22.73 0.97
N PRO A 228 -1.93 24.10 0.85
CA PRO A 228 -2.23 24.76 -0.41
C PRO A 228 -1.09 24.62 -1.43
N VAL A 229 -1.46 24.38 -2.69
CA VAL A 229 -0.53 24.31 -3.82
C VAL A 229 0.02 25.69 -4.17
N GLY A 230 1.32 25.77 -4.45
CA GLY A 230 1.96 26.98 -4.96
C GLY A 230 1.92 28.17 -3.99
N ASN A 231 1.83 27.91 -2.68
CA ASN A 231 1.76 28.94 -1.67
C ASN A 231 3.04 29.78 -1.63
N ASP A 232 2.88 31.11 -1.59
CA ASP A 232 3.99 32.02 -1.29
C ASP A 232 4.07 32.26 0.23
N TRP A 233 4.99 31.58 0.87
CA TRP A 233 5.19 31.64 2.32
C TRP A 233 5.58 33.01 2.86
N ASN A 234 6.03 33.95 2.00
CA ASN A 234 6.36 35.30 2.40
C ASN A 234 5.11 36.19 2.54
N THR A 235 4.12 35.98 1.66
CA THR A 235 2.90 36.79 1.61
C THR A 235 1.69 36.09 2.21
N ASN A 236 1.73 34.77 2.30
CA ASN A 236 0.67 33.95 2.86
C ASN A 236 1.25 32.86 3.80
N PRO A 237 1.92 33.26 4.90
CA PRO A 237 2.56 32.33 5.81
C PRO A 237 1.52 31.46 6.55
N TRP A 238 1.96 30.32 7.08
CA TRP A 238 1.15 29.57 8.03
C TRP A 238 0.88 30.40 9.31
N PRO A 239 -0.33 30.37 9.89
CA PRO A 239 -1.50 29.58 9.49
C PRO A 239 -2.47 30.31 8.54
N MET A 240 -2.11 31.47 8.01
CA MET A 240 -2.96 32.28 7.12
C MET A 240 -3.28 31.53 5.81
N CYS A 241 -2.36 30.70 5.33
CA CYS A 241 -2.52 29.91 4.10
C CYS A 241 -3.62 28.84 4.20
N GLY A 242 -4.01 28.46 5.41
CA GLY A 242 -4.93 27.35 5.66
C GLY A 242 -4.22 26.00 5.74
N GLU A 243 -4.78 25.09 6.55
CA GLU A 243 -4.37 23.69 6.69
C GLU A 243 -5.61 22.86 7.02
N ILE A 244 -5.71 21.66 6.47
CA ILE A 244 -6.79 20.73 6.74
C ILE A 244 -6.17 19.41 7.21
N ASP A 245 -6.37 19.05 8.47
CA ASP A 245 -5.90 17.81 9.07
C ASP A 245 -7.06 16.80 9.05
N ILE A 246 -6.98 15.86 8.14
CA ILE A 246 -8.03 14.84 7.97
C ILE A 246 -7.93 13.81 9.08
N MET A 247 -6.70 13.40 9.42
CA MET A 247 -6.40 12.45 10.47
C MET A 247 -5.06 12.76 11.11
N GLU A 248 -5.05 12.90 12.41
CA GLU A 248 -3.86 12.91 13.24
C GLU A 248 -4.06 12.05 14.49
N GLU A 249 -2.97 11.45 14.97
CA GLU A 249 -2.95 10.70 16.23
C GLU A 249 -1.60 10.89 16.92
N VAL A 250 -1.60 10.88 18.24
CA VAL A 250 -0.36 10.84 19.02
C VAL A 250 -0.36 9.63 19.94
N GLY A 251 0.67 8.81 19.86
CA GLY A 251 0.76 7.55 20.60
C GLY A 251 0.84 7.68 22.13
N VAL A 252 0.83 8.91 22.66
CA VAL A 252 0.67 9.18 24.10
C VAL A 252 -0.81 9.17 24.53
N VAL A 253 -1.73 9.19 23.59
CA VAL A 253 -3.18 9.01 23.76
C VAL A 253 -3.66 7.99 22.73
N PRO A 254 -3.39 6.70 22.94
CA PRO A 254 -3.61 5.65 21.95
C PRO A 254 -5.06 5.57 21.49
N ASN A 255 -5.25 5.35 20.17
CA ASN A 255 -6.56 5.19 19.55
C ASN A 255 -7.46 6.45 19.63
N GLU A 256 -6.95 7.62 20.00
CA GLU A 256 -7.67 8.89 19.91
C GLU A 256 -7.22 9.63 18.65
N VAL A 257 -8.07 9.62 17.63
CA VAL A 257 -7.81 10.25 16.34
C VAL A 257 -8.50 11.60 16.30
N SER A 258 -7.80 12.64 15.85
CA SER A 258 -8.33 13.99 15.68
C SER A 258 -8.34 14.45 14.24
N SER A 259 -9.27 15.35 13.92
CA SER A 259 -9.26 16.18 12.72
C SER A 259 -9.27 17.64 13.11
N SER A 260 -8.60 18.49 12.34
CA SER A 260 -8.48 19.92 12.63
C SER A 260 -8.52 20.75 11.35
N ILE A 261 -8.78 22.04 11.51
CA ILE A 261 -8.41 23.04 10.52
C ILE A 261 -7.63 24.17 11.20
N HIS A 262 -6.63 24.69 10.48
CA HIS A 262 -5.87 25.84 10.92
C HIS A 262 -6.00 26.99 9.93
N THR A 263 -6.28 28.18 10.46
CA THR A 263 -6.39 29.44 9.71
C THR A 263 -5.79 30.56 10.54
N GLN A 264 -5.67 31.77 9.99
CA GLN A 264 -5.14 32.91 10.73
C GLN A 264 -5.89 33.18 12.04
N ASP A 265 -7.21 33.03 12.05
CA ASP A 265 -8.03 33.30 13.24
C ASP A 265 -8.27 32.02 14.10
N TYR A 266 -8.13 30.86 13.51
CA TYR A 266 -8.38 29.57 14.15
C TYR A 266 -7.17 28.65 14.03
N ASN A 267 -6.31 28.62 15.06
CA ASN A 267 -5.12 27.77 15.06
C ASN A 267 -4.65 27.42 16.47
N HIS A 268 -3.80 26.40 16.58
CA HIS A 268 -3.35 25.89 17.88
C HIS A 268 -2.49 26.91 18.67
N THR A 269 -1.73 27.78 17.99
CA THR A 269 -0.89 28.77 18.70
C THR A 269 -1.72 29.81 19.44
N LYS A 270 -2.99 29.98 19.03
CA LYS A 270 -4.00 30.84 19.68
C LYS A 270 -4.99 30.05 20.53
N ASN A 271 -4.92 28.71 20.55
CA ASN A 271 -5.91 27.81 21.14
C ASN A 271 -7.33 28.05 20.57
N THR A 272 -7.43 28.33 19.28
CA THR A 272 -8.69 28.63 18.59
C THR A 272 -8.99 27.70 17.42
N GLN A 273 -8.10 26.73 17.12
CA GLN A 273 -8.30 25.75 16.04
C GLN A 273 -9.67 25.07 16.16
N LYS A 274 -10.25 24.74 15.03
CA LYS A 274 -11.44 23.91 15.00
C LYS A 274 -10.97 22.47 14.92
N THR A 275 -11.19 21.74 15.99
CA THR A 275 -10.72 20.36 16.13
C THR A 275 -11.78 19.51 16.82
N HIS A 276 -11.78 18.22 16.51
CA HIS A 276 -12.56 17.22 17.22
C HIS A 276 -11.80 15.89 17.23
N ALA A 277 -11.74 15.26 18.39
CA ALA A 277 -11.12 13.98 18.60
C ALA A 277 -12.17 12.88 18.84
N MET A 278 -11.91 11.68 18.34
CA MET A 278 -12.75 10.48 18.53
C MET A 278 -11.88 9.32 18.95
N THR A 279 -12.35 8.53 19.91
CA THR A 279 -11.74 7.22 20.19
C THR A 279 -12.22 6.21 19.15
N ILE A 280 -11.28 5.66 18.41
CA ILE A 280 -11.51 4.65 17.36
C ILE A 280 -10.96 3.32 17.88
N SER A 281 -11.80 2.29 17.94
CA SER A 281 -11.36 0.98 18.39
C SER A 281 -10.25 0.44 17.48
N LYS A 282 -9.07 0.19 18.05
CA LYS A 282 -7.89 -0.32 17.33
C LYS A 282 -7.41 0.56 16.16
N ALA A 283 -7.52 1.90 16.26
CA ALA A 283 -6.90 2.80 15.28
C ALA A 283 -5.42 2.47 15.08
N GLU A 284 -4.73 2.13 16.19
CA GLU A 284 -3.40 1.52 16.17
C GLU A 284 -3.53 0.01 15.93
N GLY A 285 -3.34 -0.46 14.71
CA GLY A 285 -3.26 -1.90 14.43
C GLY A 285 -4.23 -2.44 13.38
N ASP A 286 -5.44 -1.87 13.24
CA ASP A 286 -6.38 -2.20 12.17
C ASP A 286 -6.44 -1.06 11.14
N TYR A 287 -6.89 -1.37 9.92
CA TYR A 287 -7.12 -0.35 8.89
C TYR A 287 -8.47 0.33 9.09
N HIS A 288 -8.46 1.66 9.04
CA HIS A 288 -9.65 2.51 9.05
C HIS A 288 -9.66 3.44 7.85
N ILE A 289 -10.86 3.88 7.42
CA ILE A 289 -11.03 4.84 6.33
C ILE A 289 -11.17 6.24 6.93
N TYR A 290 -10.22 7.11 6.59
CA TYR A 290 -10.25 8.52 6.95
C TYR A 290 -10.59 9.33 5.71
N ALA A 291 -11.62 10.18 5.78
CA ALA A 291 -12.09 10.91 4.63
C ALA A 291 -12.40 12.37 4.92
N LEU A 292 -12.38 13.17 3.86
CA LEU A 292 -12.71 14.58 3.85
C LEU A 292 -13.72 14.85 2.73
N GLU A 293 -14.85 15.44 3.05
CA GLU A 293 -15.69 16.15 2.08
C GLU A 293 -15.41 17.65 2.20
N TRP A 294 -14.88 18.23 1.14
CA TRP A 294 -14.53 19.63 1.08
C TRP A 294 -15.29 20.33 -0.07
N THR A 295 -16.07 21.34 0.30
CA THR A 295 -16.88 22.14 -0.62
C THR A 295 -16.51 23.61 -0.46
N PRO A 296 -17.00 24.53 -1.32
CA PRO A 296 -16.79 25.98 -1.15
C PRO A 296 -17.20 26.51 0.22
N ASP A 297 -18.19 25.87 0.86
CA ASP A 297 -18.85 26.38 2.06
C ASP A 297 -18.70 25.51 3.31
N ALA A 298 -18.13 24.30 3.16
CA ALA A 298 -18.03 23.34 4.26
C ALA A 298 -16.79 22.43 4.13
N ILE A 299 -16.25 22.06 5.28
CA ILE A 299 -15.24 21.01 5.47
C ILE A 299 -15.82 20.02 6.46
N THR A 300 -15.95 18.76 6.06
CA THR A 300 -16.42 17.67 6.92
C THR A 300 -15.47 16.50 6.82
N THR A 301 -14.96 16.04 7.94
CA THR A 301 -14.11 14.84 8.01
C THR A 301 -14.86 13.66 8.57
N TYR A 302 -14.42 12.46 8.22
CA TYR A 302 -15.07 11.21 8.58
C TYR A 302 -14.03 10.16 8.99
N VAL A 303 -14.43 9.29 9.92
CA VAL A 303 -13.75 8.03 10.20
C VAL A 303 -14.76 6.90 10.05
N ASP A 304 -14.49 5.94 9.17
CA ASP A 304 -15.36 4.81 8.84
C ASP A 304 -16.81 5.26 8.54
N GLY A 305 -16.94 6.33 7.76
CA GLY A 305 -18.24 6.92 7.37
C GLY A 305 -18.95 7.72 8.46
N LYS A 306 -18.37 7.84 9.67
CA LYS A 306 -18.95 8.67 10.76
C LYS A 306 -18.30 10.04 10.76
N ILE A 307 -19.12 11.09 10.84
CA ILE A 307 -18.63 12.48 10.92
C ILE A 307 -17.73 12.62 12.15
N GLN A 308 -16.52 13.13 11.93
CA GLN A 308 -15.59 13.48 12.99
C GLN A 308 -15.60 14.99 13.25
N LEU A 309 -15.32 15.81 12.25
CA LEU A 309 -15.39 17.27 12.36
C LEU A 309 -16.30 17.82 11.25
N ALA A 310 -17.13 18.80 11.56
CA ALA A 310 -17.91 19.52 10.56
C ALA A 310 -17.87 21.03 10.86
N VAL A 311 -17.34 21.79 9.91
CA VAL A 311 -17.25 23.26 10.02
C VAL A 311 -17.75 23.89 8.73
N THR A 312 -18.38 25.08 8.84
CA THR A 312 -18.87 25.81 7.69
C THR A 312 -18.33 27.24 7.64
N LYS A 313 -18.20 27.74 6.43
CA LYS A 313 -17.85 29.13 6.17
C LYS A 313 -18.80 30.11 6.85
N ALA A 314 -20.09 29.78 6.89
CA ALA A 314 -21.09 30.59 7.56
C ALA A 314 -20.86 30.69 9.08
N GLN A 315 -20.37 29.62 9.72
CA GLN A 315 -20.05 29.61 11.15
C GLN A 315 -18.76 30.35 11.49
N LEU A 316 -17.74 30.25 10.62
CA LEU A 316 -16.41 30.78 10.93
C LEU A 316 -16.17 32.17 10.40
N GLY A 317 -16.86 32.59 9.36
CA GLY A 317 -16.65 33.83 8.63
C GLY A 317 -16.09 33.58 7.22
N SER A 318 -16.34 34.53 6.30
CA SER A 318 -16.01 34.38 4.88
C SER A 318 -14.70 35.10 4.48
N GLY A 319 -14.06 35.79 5.39
CA GLY A 319 -12.77 36.45 5.12
C GLY A 319 -11.64 35.45 4.97
N HIS A 320 -10.56 35.83 4.30
CA HIS A 320 -9.39 34.98 4.11
C HIS A 320 -8.80 34.48 5.44
N ASN A 321 -8.79 35.29 6.47
CA ASN A 321 -8.28 34.91 7.78
C ASN A 321 -9.10 33.81 8.49
N GLN A 322 -10.38 33.68 8.12
CA GLN A 322 -11.31 32.70 8.69
C GLN A 322 -11.49 31.47 7.79
N TRP A 323 -11.49 31.70 6.44
CA TRP A 323 -11.80 30.67 5.44
C TRP A 323 -10.88 30.77 4.21
N PRO A 324 -9.59 30.38 4.33
CA PRO A 324 -8.65 30.43 3.22
C PRO A 324 -8.80 29.25 2.24
N PHE A 325 -9.81 28.41 2.38
CA PHE A 325 -10.02 27.16 1.66
C PHE A 325 -10.71 27.39 0.29
N HIS A 326 -10.09 28.20 -0.57
CA HIS A 326 -10.57 28.51 -1.93
C HIS A 326 -9.46 28.39 -2.99
N TYR A 327 -8.35 27.74 -2.63
CA TYR A 327 -7.25 27.36 -3.51
C TYR A 327 -7.20 25.84 -3.64
N ALA A 328 -6.42 25.33 -4.59
CA ALA A 328 -6.12 23.91 -4.63
C ALA A 328 -5.18 23.50 -3.48
N PHE A 329 -5.42 22.34 -2.90
CA PHE A 329 -4.59 21.72 -1.87
C PHE A 329 -4.06 20.37 -2.37
N TYR A 330 -2.98 19.89 -1.75
CA TYR A 330 -2.40 18.59 -1.98
C TYR A 330 -2.35 17.78 -0.67
N PRO A 331 -2.65 16.47 -0.71
CA PRO A 331 -2.57 15.60 0.44
C PRO A 331 -1.12 15.24 0.80
N ILE A 332 -0.88 15.08 2.10
CA ILE A 332 0.40 14.75 2.71
C ILE A 332 0.19 13.57 3.65
N PHE A 333 1.11 12.60 3.60
CA PHE A 333 1.28 11.58 4.63
C PHE A 333 2.63 11.75 5.30
N ASN A 334 2.67 11.70 6.61
CA ASN A 334 3.93 11.63 7.35
C ASN A 334 3.80 10.83 8.64
N LEU A 335 4.94 10.37 9.12
CA LEU A 335 5.07 9.77 10.43
C LEU A 335 6.13 10.56 11.20
N ALA A 336 5.69 11.54 12.02
CA ALA A 336 6.56 12.28 12.90
C ALA A 336 6.89 11.47 14.16
N TRP A 337 7.97 11.85 14.83
CA TRP A 337 8.44 11.27 16.08
C TRP A 337 8.76 12.36 17.09
N GLY A 338 8.11 12.30 18.25
CA GLY A 338 8.29 13.30 19.30
C GLY A 338 7.65 14.65 18.96
N GLY A 339 8.39 15.72 19.14
CA GLY A 339 7.90 17.08 18.94
C GLY A 339 6.97 17.58 20.04
N ASP A 340 6.36 18.73 19.80
CA ASP A 340 5.55 19.44 20.81
C ASP A 340 4.30 18.65 21.21
N TRP A 341 3.71 17.89 20.29
CA TRP A 341 2.51 17.11 20.56
C TRP A 341 2.80 15.61 20.71
N GLY A 342 3.43 14.94 19.75
CA GLY A 342 3.79 13.53 19.84
C GLY A 342 4.70 13.23 21.03
N GLY A 343 5.58 14.19 21.36
CA GLY A 343 6.53 14.14 22.48
C GLY A 343 6.05 14.77 23.79
N MET A 344 4.80 15.26 23.90
CA MET A 344 4.32 16.03 25.06
C MET A 344 4.44 15.32 26.43
N ARG A 345 4.58 14.01 26.43
CA ARG A 345 4.86 13.16 27.62
C ARG A 345 6.19 12.41 27.49
N GLY A 346 7.09 12.89 26.64
CA GLY A 346 8.33 12.21 26.26
C GLY A 346 8.11 11.13 25.20
N VAL A 347 9.19 10.51 24.75
CA VAL A 347 9.19 9.42 23.76
C VAL A 347 9.71 8.14 24.39
N ASP A 348 9.31 6.99 23.86
CA ASP A 348 9.86 5.69 24.21
C ASP A 348 10.56 5.09 22.98
N GLU A 349 11.88 5.30 22.90
CA GLU A 349 12.68 4.82 21.77
C GLU A 349 12.66 3.28 21.61
N SER A 350 12.23 2.53 22.62
CA SER A 350 12.08 1.07 22.51
C SER A 350 10.89 0.66 21.62
N ALA A 351 10.00 1.60 21.29
CA ALA A 351 8.93 1.39 20.30
C ALA A 351 9.45 1.34 18.85
N LEU A 352 10.61 1.97 18.57
CA LEU A 352 11.20 1.98 17.24
C LEU A 352 11.83 0.61 16.87
N PRO A 353 11.71 0.13 15.61
CA PRO A 353 11.06 0.79 14.48
C PRO A 353 9.54 0.69 14.49
N ILE A 354 8.86 1.69 13.93
CA ILE A 354 7.41 1.74 13.77
C ILE A 354 7.03 2.02 12.32
N THR A 355 5.82 1.65 11.95
CA THR A 355 5.34 1.79 10.57
C THR A 355 3.87 2.25 10.52
N MET A 356 3.59 3.29 9.75
CA MET A 356 2.27 3.67 9.28
C MET A 356 2.04 3.01 7.93
N SER A 357 0.89 2.35 7.74
CA SER A 357 0.57 1.66 6.48
C SER A 357 -0.66 2.30 5.83
N ILE A 358 -0.56 2.62 4.55
CA ILE A 358 -1.63 3.21 3.75
C ILE A 358 -1.97 2.23 2.62
N ASP A 359 -3.20 1.70 2.64
CA ASP A 359 -3.70 0.75 1.66
C ASP A 359 -4.02 1.43 0.33
N TYR A 360 -4.69 2.58 0.41
CA TYR A 360 -4.97 3.42 -0.75
C TYR A 360 -5.19 4.88 -0.35
N ILE A 361 -5.12 5.75 -1.37
CA ILE A 361 -5.70 7.09 -1.38
C ILE A 361 -6.52 7.30 -2.64
N ARG A 362 -7.69 7.93 -2.50
CA ARG A 362 -8.62 8.21 -3.61
C ARG A 362 -9.13 9.63 -3.52
N VAL A 363 -9.24 10.29 -4.67
CA VAL A 363 -9.76 11.65 -4.79
C VAL A 363 -10.91 11.64 -5.78
N PHE A 364 -12.04 12.19 -5.35
CA PHE A 364 -13.25 12.31 -6.16
C PHE A 364 -13.67 13.77 -6.23
N GLN A 365 -14.23 14.18 -7.35
CA GLN A 365 -14.80 15.52 -7.53
C GLN A 365 -16.27 15.44 -7.91
N LYS A 366 -17.03 16.49 -7.62
CA LYS A 366 -18.46 16.55 -7.98
C LYS A 366 -18.65 16.52 -9.48
N ASN A 367 -19.74 15.86 -9.90
CA ASN A 367 -20.18 15.81 -11.31
C ASN A 367 -20.59 17.19 -11.82
#